data_34c9e7a5f713186303ee38bcfa50ee14
#
_entry.id   34c9e7a5f713186303ee38bcfa50ee14
#
_cell.length_a   1.000
_cell.length_b   1.000
_cell.length_c   1.000
_cell.angle_alpha   90.00
_cell.angle_beta   90.00
_cell.angle_gamma   90.00
#
_symmetry.space_group_name_H-M   'P 1'
#
loop_
_entity.id
_entity.type
_entity.pdbx_description
1 polymer ?
#
loop_
_entity_poly.entity_id
_entity_poly.type
_entity_poly.pdbx_seq_one_letter_code
_entity_poly.pdbx_strand_id
1 'polypeptide(L)'
;MKKIIVTAALFLFGITAFCQQEENGTIYIKHPYIDVVNNSTKAYEAQDWASLKNIYSDTAKWWSSGMEKPVSIADAMKMWHGDFDKYNDIKQIASGYPDYLHYKKDNAMYVQSWWTWTGKSKKTGEVLNVPMVVFDQFNTDGKIVMEGIYGDFSKMDK
;
A
#
# COMPACT_ATOMS: atom_id res chain seq x y z
N MET A 1 -45.03 -28.51 -33.16
CA MET A 1 -43.87 -28.86 -32.34
C MET A 1 -42.59 -28.11 -32.71
N LYS A 2 -42.24 -27.88 -34.00
CA LYS A 2 -41.01 -27.13 -34.38
C LYS A 2 -40.95 -25.68 -33.93
N LYS A 3 -42.09 -24.96 -33.79
CA LYS A 3 -42.12 -23.53 -33.39
C LYS A 3 -41.83 -23.32 -31.85
N ILE A 4 -42.15 -24.28 -31.00
CA ILE A 4 -41.93 -24.22 -29.54
C ILE A 4 -40.43 -24.39 -29.21
N ILE A 5 -39.73 -25.22 -29.99
CA ILE A 5 -38.28 -25.49 -29.79
C ILE A 5 -37.44 -24.24 -30.12
N VAL A 6 -37.84 -23.49 -31.19
CA VAL A 6 -37.12 -22.25 -31.57
C VAL A 6 -37.29 -21.14 -30.50
N THR A 7 -38.46 -21.03 -29.89
CA THR A 7 -38.72 -20.04 -28.83
C THR A 7 -37.98 -20.37 -27.55
N ALA A 8 -37.87 -21.66 -27.19
CA ALA A 8 -37.08 -22.09 -26.02
C ALA A 8 -35.57 -21.88 -26.20
N ALA A 9 -35.05 -22.09 -27.41
CA ALA A 9 -33.64 -21.82 -27.72
C ALA A 9 -33.27 -20.33 -27.64
N LEU A 10 -34.16 -19.44 -28.06
CA LEU A 10 -34.00 -17.98 -27.94
C LEU A 10 -34.02 -17.49 -26.48
N PHE A 11 -34.77 -18.15 -25.60
CA PHE A 11 -34.80 -17.82 -24.18
C PHE A 11 -33.52 -18.25 -23.44
N LEU A 12 -32.88 -19.36 -23.86
CA LEU A 12 -31.62 -19.83 -23.26
C LEU A 12 -30.42 -18.96 -23.65
N PHE A 13 -30.41 -18.31 -24.81
CA PHE A 13 -29.37 -17.36 -25.18
C PHE A 13 -29.46 -16.00 -24.50
N GLY A 14 -30.65 -15.62 -24.03
CA GLY A 14 -30.86 -14.33 -23.36
C GLY A 14 -30.36 -14.27 -21.89
N ILE A 15 -30.13 -15.42 -21.24
CA ILE A 15 -29.75 -15.47 -19.82
C ILE A 15 -28.23 -15.34 -19.60
N THR A 16 -27.42 -15.61 -20.63
CA THR A 16 -25.94 -15.51 -20.52
C THR A 16 -25.37 -14.11 -20.72
N ALA A 17 -26.21 -13.13 -21.07
CA ALA A 17 -25.76 -11.77 -21.38
C ALA A 17 -25.68 -10.83 -20.16
N PHE A 18 -26.13 -11.23 -18.97
CA PHE A 18 -26.32 -10.31 -17.85
C PHE A 18 -25.28 -10.41 -16.70
N CYS A 19 -24.22 -11.17 -16.87
CA CYS A 19 -23.19 -11.24 -15.82
C CYS A 19 -21.77 -11.29 -16.38
N GLN A 20 -21.40 -10.34 -17.25
CA GLN A 20 -19.98 -10.07 -17.47
C GLN A 20 -19.52 -9.11 -16.38
N GLN A 21 -18.92 -9.66 -15.31
CA GLN A 21 -18.15 -8.87 -14.38
C GLN A 21 -16.97 -8.28 -15.15
N GLU A 22 -16.91 -6.94 -15.21
CA GLU A 22 -15.77 -6.25 -15.79
C GLU A 22 -14.62 -6.30 -14.78
N GLU A 23 -13.54 -7.00 -15.13
CA GLU A 23 -12.33 -7.04 -14.33
C GLU A 23 -11.57 -5.72 -14.44
N ASN A 24 -11.32 -5.07 -13.30
CA ASN A 24 -10.56 -3.81 -13.25
C ASN A 24 -9.04 -4.01 -13.16
N GLY A 25 -8.54 -5.23 -13.16
CA GLY A 25 -7.10 -5.47 -13.08
C GLY A 25 -6.72 -6.87 -12.61
N THR A 26 -5.44 -7.06 -12.34
CA THR A 26 -4.88 -8.33 -11.86
C THR A 26 -4.11 -8.09 -10.56
N ILE A 27 -4.20 -9.05 -9.63
CA ILE A 27 -3.47 -9.08 -8.36
C ILE A 27 -2.40 -10.15 -8.47
N TYR A 28 -1.17 -9.82 -8.09
CA TYR A 28 -0.03 -10.72 -8.13
C TYR A 28 0.61 -10.83 -6.74
N ILE A 29 0.93 -12.05 -6.33
CA ILE A 29 1.65 -12.34 -5.06
C ILE A 29 3.18 -12.29 -5.23
N LYS A 30 3.68 -12.11 -6.45
CA LYS A 30 5.11 -11.97 -6.78
C LYS A 30 5.29 -10.89 -7.83
N HIS A 31 6.03 -9.87 -7.52
CA HIS A 31 6.39 -8.78 -8.43
C HIS A 31 7.62 -8.04 -7.89
N PRO A 32 8.54 -7.51 -8.71
CA PRO A 32 9.70 -6.74 -8.26
C PRO A 32 9.34 -5.54 -7.36
N TYR A 33 8.16 -4.93 -7.54
CA TYR A 33 7.72 -3.80 -6.69
C TYR A 33 7.40 -4.23 -5.25
N ILE A 34 7.00 -5.48 -5.03
CA ILE A 34 6.87 -6.06 -3.69
C ILE A 34 8.22 -6.08 -2.98
N ASP A 35 9.30 -6.41 -3.70
CA ASP A 35 10.65 -6.40 -3.13
C ASP A 35 11.10 -4.97 -2.80
N VAL A 36 10.71 -3.96 -3.61
CA VAL A 36 10.95 -2.55 -3.31
C VAL A 36 10.33 -2.18 -1.97
N VAL A 37 9.05 -2.52 -1.75
CA VAL A 37 8.33 -2.25 -0.48
C VAL A 37 8.96 -2.99 0.70
N ASN A 38 9.29 -4.27 0.54
CA ASN A 38 9.97 -5.03 1.60
C ASN A 38 11.36 -4.46 1.95
N ASN A 39 12.07 -3.89 0.96
CA ASN A 39 13.36 -3.26 1.20
C ASN A 39 13.22 -1.86 1.80
N SER A 40 12.12 -1.14 1.52
CA SER A 40 11.86 0.17 2.15
C SER A 40 11.69 0.04 3.66
N THR A 41 10.95 -0.98 4.13
CA THR A 41 10.77 -1.23 5.56
C THR A 41 12.11 -1.53 6.26
N LYS A 42 12.96 -2.33 5.62
CA LYS A 42 14.31 -2.63 6.15
C LYS A 42 15.20 -1.39 6.19
N ALA A 43 15.15 -0.56 5.14
CA ALA A 43 15.92 0.69 5.08
C ALA A 43 15.46 1.68 6.16
N TYR A 44 14.16 1.81 6.39
CA TYR A 44 13.60 2.62 7.48
C TYR A 44 14.08 2.12 8.84
N GLU A 45 13.94 0.82 9.15
CA GLU A 45 14.40 0.23 10.41
C GLU A 45 15.91 0.38 10.64
N ALA A 46 16.70 0.29 9.58
CA ALA A 46 18.15 0.48 9.61
C ALA A 46 18.58 1.96 9.61
N GLN A 47 17.62 2.89 9.46
CA GLN A 47 17.87 4.32 9.27
C GLN A 47 18.75 4.59 8.03
N ASP A 48 18.69 3.73 7.02
CA ASP A 48 19.37 3.94 5.72
C ASP A 48 18.54 4.89 4.85
N TRP A 49 18.62 6.16 5.20
CA TRP A 49 17.85 7.23 4.56
C TRP A 49 18.20 7.44 3.10
N ALA A 50 19.42 7.13 2.72
CA ALA A 50 19.86 7.24 1.32
C ALA A 50 19.17 6.19 0.44
N SER A 51 19.18 4.93 0.87
CA SER A 51 18.47 3.85 0.19
C SER A 51 16.96 4.10 0.19
N LEU A 52 16.39 4.55 1.32
CA LEU A 52 14.98 4.87 1.43
C LEU A 52 14.57 5.98 0.47
N LYS A 53 15.35 7.07 0.38
CA LYS A 53 15.08 8.16 -0.57
C LYS A 53 15.09 7.69 -2.02
N ASN A 54 15.98 6.78 -2.36
CA ASN A 54 16.19 6.32 -3.75
C ASN A 54 15.00 5.51 -4.31
N ILE A 55 14.10 4.99 -3.50
CA ILE A 55 12.93 4.25 -3.99
C ILE A 55 11.77 5.16 -4.41
N TYR A 56 11.78 6.42 -3.98
CA TYR A 56 10.78 7.42 -4.34
C TYR A 56 11.19 8.23 -5.56
N SER A 57 10.21 8.71 -6.31
CA SER A 57 10.45 9.76 -7.31
C SER A 57 10.67 11.12 -6.64
N ASP A 58 11.31 12.06 -7.32
CA ASP A 58 11.58 13.40 -6.78
C ASP A 58 10.32 14.21 -6.43
N THR A 59 9.20 13.88 -7.09
CA THR A 59 7.89 14.53 -6.88
C THR A 59 6.96 13.74 -6.00
N ALA A 60 7.41 12.60 -5.46
CA ALA A 60 6.59 11.70 -4.67
C ALA A 60 5.97 12.39 -3.45
N LYS A 61 4.80 11.93 -3.09
CA LYS A 61 4.03 12.39 -1.94
C LYS A 61 3.80 11.27 -0.95
N TRP A 62 3.71 11.65 0.30
CA TRP A 62 3.42 10.76 1.42
C TRP A 62 2.26 11.29 2.24
N TRP A 63 1.40 10.39 2.70
CA TRP A 63 0.24 10.70 3.53
C TRP A 63 -0.02 9.60 4.55
N SER A 64 -0.47 9.96 5.73
CA SER A 64 -0.96 9.01 6.73
C SER A 64 -2.29 9.48 7.34
N SER A 65 -3.03 8.53 7.93
CA SER A 65 -4.28 8.82 8.64
C SER A 65 -4.08 9.94 9.66
N GLY A 66 -5.00 10.92 9.65
CA GLY A 66 -4.95 12.10 10.49
C GLY A 66 -4.29 13.33 9.86
N MET A 67 -3.66 13.19 8.70
CA MET A 67 -3.13 14.33 7.94
C MET A 67 -4.20 14.91 7.01
N GLU A 68 -4.28 16.25 6.96
CA GLU A 68 -5.20 16.95 6.05
C GLU A 68 -4.82 16.79 4.57
N LYS A 69 -3.53 16.74 4.29
CA LYS A 69 -2.98 16.67 2.91
C LYS A 69 -1.65 15.93 2.87
N PRO A 70 -1.32 15.34 1.71
CA PRO A 70 0.00 14.73 1.50
C PRO A 70 1.14 15.75 1.57
N VAL A 71 2.29 15.32 2.07
CA VAL A 71 3.53 16.10 2.13
C VAL A 71 4.56 15.59 1.13
N SER A 72 5.66 16.33 0.93
CA SER A 72 6.80 15.86 0.15
C SER A 72 7.52 14.71 0.87
N ILE A 73 8.25 13.88 0.12
CA ILE A 73 9.11 12.85 0.73
C ILE A 73 10.18 13.47 1.62
N ALA A 74 10.70 14.65 1.28
CA ALA A 74 11.67 15.35 2.13
C ALA A 74 11.09 15.73 3.50
N ASP A 75 9.81 16.09 3.55
CA ASP A 75 9.13 16.38 4.82
C ASP A 75 8.72 15.11 5.57
N ALA A 76 8.27 14.07 4.84
CA ALA A 76 8.02 12.76 5.42
C ALA A 76 9.28 12.19 6.09
N MET A 77 10.44 12.28 5.45
CA MET A 77 11.71 11.83 6.02
C MET A 77 12.07 12.54 7.32
N LYS A 78 11.76 13.85 7.47
CA LYS A 78 11.94 14.55 8.75
C LYS A 78 11.05 13.96 9.84
N MET A 79 9.81 13.58 9.50
CA MET A 79 8.89 12.94 10.44
C MET A 79 9.41 11.56 10.84
N TRP A 80 9.87 10.76 9.87
CA TRP A 80 10.46 9.43 10.11
C TRP A 80 11.74 9.50 10.96
N HIS A 81 12.61 10.49 10.76
CA HIS A 81 13.74 10.74 11.66
C HIS A 81 13.23 11.00 13.10
N GLY A 82 12.19 11.81 13.25
CA GLY A 82 11.58 12.12 14.54
C GLY A 82 11.02 10.89 15.28
N ASP A 83 10.65 9.81 14.57
CA ASP A 83 10.25 8.56 15.21
C ASP A 83 11.41 7.98 16.02
N PHE A 84 12.63 7.97 15.47
CA PHE A 84 13.84 7.46 16.16
C PHE A 84 14.32 8.37 17.28
N ASP A 85 13.89 9.63 17.31
CA ASP A 85 14.11 10.51 18.48
C ASP A 85 13.21 10.15 19.65
N LYS A 86 11.99 9.67 19.36
CA LYS A 86 10.94 9.39 20.34
C LYS A 86 10.88 7.93 20.79
N TYR A 87 11.28 7.00 19.92
CA TYR A 87 11.12 5.55 20.14
C TYR A 87 12.45 4.81 19.99
N ASN A 88 12.61 3.74 20.78
CA ASN A 88 13.61 2.69 20.61
C ASN A 88 12.97 1.44 20.00
N ASP A 89 13.79 0.53 19.50
CA ASP A 89 13.40 -0.81 19.05
C ASP A 89 12.31 -0.78 17.98
N ILE A 90 12.36 0.23 17.10
CA ILE A 90 11.38 0.38 16.02
C ILE A 90 11.49 -0.80 15.06
N LYS A 91 10.33 -1.43 14.77
CA LYS A 91 10.18 -2.51 13.79
C LYS A 91 8.89 -2.34 12.99
N GLN A 92 8.92 -2.83 11.76
CA GLN A 92 7.74 -3.02 10.92
C GLN A 92 7.54 -4.53 10.69
N ILE A 93 6.58 -5.09 11.42
CA ILE A 93 6.31 -6.54 11.39
C ILE A 93 5.22 -6.79 10.36
N ALA A 94 5.51 -7.64 9.36
CA ALA A 94 4.51 -8.01 8.35
C ALA A 94 3.32 -8.73 9.01
N SER A 95 2.11 -8.22 8.76
CA SER A 95 0.85 -8.79 9.25
C SER A 95 0.09 -9.57 8.17
N GLY A 96 0.58 -9.58 6.93
CA GLY A 96 0.02 -10.27 5.78
C GLY A 96 1.01 -10.34 4.64
N TYR A 97 0.57 -10.90 3.51
CA TYR A 97 1.36 -10.93 2.28
C TYR A 97 1.13 -9.63 1.50
N PRO A 98 2.17 -8.94 1.02
CA PRO A 98 1.98 -7.82 0.11
C PRO A 98 1.48 -8.31 -1.24
N ASP A 99 0.55 -7.54 -1.82
CA ASP A 99 -0.03 -7.78 -3.13
C ASP A 99 0.39 -6.67 -4.10
N TYR A 100 0.81 -7.03 -5.31
CA TYR A 100 0.95 -6.09 -6.41
C TYR A 100 -0.35 -6.07 -7.22
N LEU A 101 -0.94 -4.87 -7.38
CA LEU A 101 -2.18 -4.63 -8.10
C LEU A 101 -1.87 -3.84 -9.36
N HIS A 102 -2.26 -4.39 -10.51
CA HIS A 102 -2.19 -3.68 -11.78
C HIS A 102 -3.60 -3.44 -12.32
N TYR A 103 -4.07 -2.21 -12.20
CA TYR A 103 -5.40 -1.81 -12.63
C TYR A 103 -5.44 -1.56 -14.13
N LYS A 104 -6.47 -2.07 -14.82
CA LYS A 104 -6.73 -1.79 -16.24
C LYS A 104 -7.09 -0.34 -16.46
N LYS A 105 -7.91 0.21 -15.55
CA LYS A 105 -8.26 1.62 -15.56
C LYS A 105 -7.03 2.44 -15.18
N ASP A 106 -6.70 3.42 -16.00
CA ASP A 106 -5.59 4.36 -15.81
C ASP A 106 -4.20 3.70 -15.76
N ASN A 107 -4.09 2.40 -16.05
CA ASN A 107 -2.84 1.64 -15.98
C ASN A 107 -2.10 1.83 -14.65
N ALA A 108 -2.86 1.95 -13.56
CA ALA A 108 -2.32 2.26 -12.24
C ALA A 108 -1.70 1.03 -11.58
N MET A 109 -0.53 1.21 -10.99
CA MET A 109 0.27 0.16 -10.37
C MET A 109 0.44 0.46 -8.88
N TYR A 110 0.05 -0.50 -8.03
CA TYR A 110 0.15 -0.38 -6.59
C TYR A 110 0.76 -1.62 -5.96
N VAL A 111 1.48 -1.44 -4.86
CA VAL A 111 1.67 -2.49 -3.87
C VAL A 111 0.83 -2.15 -2.67
N GLN A 112 -0.02 -3.09 -2.25
CA GLN A 112 -0.75 -3.04 -1.00
C GLN A 112 -0.08 -3.97 -0.01
N SER A 113 0.18 -3.49 1.21
CA SER A 113 0.87 -4.27 2.24
C SER A 113 0.30 -4.00 3.63
N TRP A 114 0.49 -4.96 4.52
CA TRP A 114 -0.05 -4.92 5.89
C TRP A 114 1.10 -5.09 6.88
N TRP A 115 1.22 -4.14 7.79
CA TRP A 115 2.29 -4.10 8.77
C TRP A 115 1.76 -3.79 10.16
N THR A 116 2.52 -4.18 11.17
CA THR A 116 2.41 -3.61 12.49
C THR A 116 3.69 -2.84 12.77
N TRP A 117 3.61 -1.51 12.81
CA TRP A 117 4.69 -0.69 13.33
C TRP A 117 4.74 -0.88 14.84
N THR A 118 5.91 -1.12 15.40
CA THR A 118 6.11 -1.20 16.85
C THR A 118 7.32 -0.38 17.25
N GLY A 119 7.26 0.23 18.43
CA GLY A 119 8.35 1.01 19.01
C GLY A 119 8.14 1.21 20.50
N LYS A 120 9.23 1.27 21.26
CA LYS A 120 9.21 1.53 22.70
C LYS A 120 9.41 3.01 22.95
N SER A 121 8.39 3.70 23.50
CA SER A 121 8.46 5.12 23.84
C SER A 121 9.63 5.39 24.80
N LYS A 122 10.51 6.31 24.43
CA LYS A 122 11.61 6.77 25.28
C LYS A 122 11.10 7.55 26.48
N LYS A 123 9.92 8.16 26.36
CA LYS A 123 9.29 8.99 27.39
C LYS A 123 8.60 8.16 28.47
N THR A 124 7.81 7.15 28.06
CA THR A 124 6.97 6.37 28.99
C THR A 124 7.50 4.96 29.23
N GLY A 125 8.35 4.44 28.34
CA GLY A 125 8.81 3.04 28.36
C GLY A 125 7.78 2.05 27.82
N GLU A 126 6.59 2.50 27.43
CA GLU A 126 5.54 1.65 26.85
C GLU A 126 5.90 1.21 25.43
N VAL A 127 5.51 0.00 25.10
CA VAL A 127 5.61 -0.53 23.71
C VAL A 127 4.31 -0.24 23.01
N LEU A 128 4.38 0.50 21.91
CA LEU A 128 3.24 0.75 21.04
C LEU A 128 3.25 -0.26 19.89
N ASN A 129 2.04 -0.65 19.48
CA ASN A 129 1.81 -1.46 18.30
C ASN A 129 0.72 -0.76 17.46
N VAL A 130 1.06 -0.38 16.24
CA VAL A 130 0.18 0.33 15.32
C VAL A 130 -0.04 -0.52 14.08
N PRO A 131 -1.14 -1.29 14.01
CA PRO A 131 -1.51 -1.97 12.77
C PRO A 131 -1.81 -0.96 11.67
N MET A 132 -1.29 -1.22 10.47
CA MET A 132 -1.46 -0.31 9.34
C MET A 132 -1.54 -1.05 8.01
N VAL A 133 -2.22 -0.42 7.08
CA VAL A 133 -2.25 -0.80 5.65
C VAL A 133 -1.54 0.29 4.87
N VAL A 134 -0.63 -0.11 3.99
CA VAL A 134 0.15 0.80 3.16
C VAL A 134 -0.22 0.56 1.70
N PHE A 135 -0.39 1.65 0.95
CA PHE A 135 -0.58 1.66 -0.49
C PHE A 135 0.54 2.46 -1.13
N ASP A 136 1.38 1.79 -1.88
CA ASP A 136 2.48 2.37 -2.63
C ASP A 136 2.11 2.41 -4.11
N GLN A 137 1.89 3.60 -4.67
CA GLN A 137 1.68 3.78 -6.10
C GLN A 137 3.01 3.92 -6.81
N PHE A 138 3.20 3.16 -7.88
CA PHE A 138 4.42 3.14 -8.68
C PHE A 138 4.23 3.82 -10.04
N ASN A 139 5.31 4.41 -10.54
CA ASN A 139 5.45 4.79 -11.95
C ASN A 139 6.08 3.64 -12.76
N THR A 140 6.19 3.83 -14.06
CA THR A 140 6.81 2.86 -14.99
C THR A 140 8.31 2.67 -14.79
N ASP A 141 8.99 3.60 -14.09
CA ASP A 141 10.41 3.48 -13.78
C ASP A 141 10.65 2.70 -12.49
N GLY A 142 9.59 2.16 -11.85
CA GLY A 142 9.66 1.41 -10.62
C GLY A 142 9.91 2.26 -9.37
N LYS A 143 9.60 3.55 -9.44
CA LYS A 143 9.68 4.48 -8.30
C LYS A 143 8.31 4.68 -7.68
N ILE A 144 8.26 4.79 -6.35
CA ILE A 144 7.04 5.18 -5.63
C ILE A 144 6.76 6.65 -5.91
N VAL A 145 5.55 6.97 -6.34
CA VAL A 145 5.07 8.34 -6.61
C VAL A 145 4.10 8.84 -5.56
N MET A 146 3.43 7.92 -4.88
CA MET A 146 2.54 8.20 -3.76
C MET A 146 2.57 7.04 -2.77
N GLU A 147 2.71 7.32 -1.50
CA GLU A 147 2.51 6.36 -0.42
C GLU A 147 1.43 6.87 0.52
N GLY A 148 0.45 6.02 0.79
CA GLY A 148 -0.66 6.27 1.70
C GLY A 148 -0.69 5.25 2.82
N ILE A 149 -0.68 5.70 4.08
CA ILE A 149 -0.70 4.82 5.25
C ILE A 149 -2.01 5.01 6.03
N TYR A 150 -2.72 3.92 6.23
CA TYR A 150 -3.95 3.87 7.02
C TYR A 150 -3.68 3.13 8.32
N GLY A 151 -3.84 3.81 9.44
CA GLY A 151 -3.64 3.26 10.78
C GLY A 151 -4.16 4.19 11.86
N ASP A 152 -4.17 3.74 13.11
CA ASP A 152 -4.47 4.59 14.27
C ASP A 152 -3.18 5.06 14.94
N PHE A 153 -2.75 6.26 14.59
CA PHE A 153 -1.56 6.91 15.14
C PHE A 153 -1.86 7.81 16.35
N SER A 154 -3.08 7.76 16.88
CA SER A 154 -3.53 8.66 17.97
C SER A 154 -2.72 8.51 19.27
N LYS A 155 -2.13 7.34 19.47
CA LYS A 155 -1.31 7.02 20.65
C LYS A 155 0.17 7.33 20.49
N MET A 156 0.63 7.66 19.28
CA MET A 156 2.03 8.05 19.09
C MET A 156 2.30 9.41 19.74
N ASP A 157 3.48 9.53 20.34
CA ASP A 157 3.95 10.77 20.96
C ASP A 157 3.99 11.90 19.91
N LYS A 158 3.31 13.02 20.23
CA LYS A 158 3.23 14.19 19.36
C LYS A 158 4.43 15.10 19.54
#